data_89488ef8d701c4d5614ea9b27fc99675
#
_entry.id   89488ef8d701c4d5614ea9b27fc99675
#
_cell.length_a   1.000
_cell.length_b   1.000
_cell.length_c   1.000
_cell.angle_alpha   90.00
_cell.angle_beta   90.00
_cell.angle_gamma   90.00
#
_symmetry.space_group_name_H-M   'P 1'
#
loop_
_entity.id
_entity.type
_entity.pdbx_description
1 polymer ?
#
loop_
_entity_poly.entity_id
_entity_poly.type
_entity_poly.pdbx_seq_one_letter_code
_entity_poly.pdbx_strand_id
1 'polypeptide(L)'
;MKKTVIELFAGVGGFRVGLNDIHGFDNNGKAIENRDWKFVWANQWEPATTVQHAYDCYVTRFGNECSNEDISKVDSKDIPNHTLLCGGFPCQDYSVARSLSKEKGIEGKKGVLFWDITRILKDKKTPFFLLENVDRLLKSPSKQRGRDFGIMLRTLSDLGYNVEWRIINAADYGAAQRRRRIFIFGWKKTTKYNENIDYIGPKYLIAQEGVFARAFPIEQEDSKYRCIDLLQYEDTVDITKHFKAEFENSGIMINGKVWTRKVTPIYEEPITIGEIRENRKSLDKYILTGEKLKKFEYLRGGKKILRTRPDGTEYYYSEGSMSEYDSLDLPGRTMLTSEGSVNRSTHIIPDKETGKLRLLTPIEAERLQSFPDDWTNTGMPEKRRYFMMGNALVTKVINRLEPVLREIIENQ
;
A
#
# COMPACT_ATOMS: atom_id res chain seq x y z
N MET A 1 -21.60 -14.46 -3.30
CA MET A 1 -20.59 -14.99 -4.28
C MET A 1 -19.51 -15.82 -3.58
N LYS A 2 -18.68 -16.60 -4.34
CA LYS A 2 -17.49 -17.28 -3.78
C LYS A 2 -16.41 -16.26 -3.46
N LYS A 3 -15.70 -16.45 -2.36
CA LYS A 3 -14.56 -15.59 -1.95
C LYS A 3 -13.28 -15.96 -2.72
N THR A 4 -13.29 -15.76 -4.05
CA THR A 4 -12.13 -16.01 -4.92
C THR A 4 -11.36 -14.72 -5.17
N VAL A 5 -10.04 -14.76 -5.01
CA VAL A 5 -9.16 -13.59 -5.08
C VAL A 5 -8.05 -13.83 -6.08
N ILE A 6 -7.69 -12.78 -6.82
CA ILE A 6 -6.37 -12.68 -7.45
C ILE A 6 -5.57 -11.57 -6.79
N GLU A 7 -4.25 -11.77 -6.65
CA GLU A 7 -3.35 -10.79 -6.05
C GLU A 7 -2.29 -10.37 -7.07
N LEU A 8 -2.34 -9.10 -7.49
CA LEU A 8 -1.38 -8.51 -8.42
C LEU A 8 -0.27 -7.80 -7.66
N PHE A 9 0.96 -7.88 -8.17
CA PHE A 9 2.13 -7.29 -7.52
C PHE A 9 2.27 -7.79 -6.08
N ALA A 10 2.04 -9.09 -5.92
CA ALA A 10 1.76 -9.74 -4.64
C ALA A 10 2.88 -9.57 -3.59
N GLY A 11 4.10 -9.25 -4.02
CA GLY A 11 5.24 -9.16 -3.12
C GLY A 11 5.42 -10.48 -2.37
N VAL A 12 5.36 -10.40 -1.06
CA VAL A 12 5.41 -11.56 -0.17
C VAL A 12 4.02 -11.98 0.37
N GLY A 13 2.94 -11.58 -0.31
CA GLY A 13 1.57 -12.02 -0.02
C GLY A 13 0.82 -11.20 1.03
N GLY A 14 1.02 -9.87 1.04
CA GLY A 14 0.46 -9.01 2.09
C GLY A 14 -1.07 -9.01 2.16
N PHE A 15 -1.78 -9.00 1.02
CA PHE A 15 -3.24 -9.10 1.02
C PHE A 15 -3.71 -10.47 1.50
N ARG A 16 -3.05 -11.55 1.06
CA ARG A 16 -3.40 -12.92 1.47
C ARG A 16 -3.19 -13.13 2.96
N VAL A 17 -2.07 -12.63 3.51
CA VAL A 17 -1.81 -12.66 4.96
C VAL A 17 -2.92 -11.97 5.74
N GLY A 18 -3.34 -10.78 5.31
CA GLY A 18 -4.38 -10.02 6.00
C GLY A 18 -5.78 -10.62 5.84
N LEU A 19 -6.19 -11.01 4.62
CA LEU A 19 -7.52 -11.59 4.37
C LEU A 19 -7.69 -12.95 5.04
N ASN A 20 -6.67 -13.80 5.04
CA ASN A 20 -6.73 -15.14 5.62
C ASN A 20 -6.25 -15.24 7.07
N ASP A 21 -6.00 -14.08 7.71
CA ASP A 21 -5.64 -13.98 9.13
C ASP A 21 -4.51 -14.94 9.50
N ILE A 22 -3.39 -14.81 8.78
CA ILE A 22 -2.25 -15.71 8.91
C ILE A 22 -1.33 -15.24 10.01
N HIS A 23 -1.08 -16.09 11.01
CA HIS A 23 -0.19 -15.82 12.14
C HIS A 23 1.11 -16.63 12.10
N GLY A 24 1.26 -17.55 11.15
CA GLY A 24 2.44 -18.39 11.03
C GLY A 24 2.35 -19.35 9.85
N PHE A 25 3.25 -20.32 9.87
CA PHE A 25 3.37 -21.36 8.85
C PHE A 25 3.74 -22.72 9.51
N ASP A 26 3.45 -23.78 8.81
CA ASP A 26 3.72 -25.14 9.24
C ASP A 26 5.22 -25.54 9.12
N ASN A 27 5.55 -26.78 9.50
CA ASN A 27 6.90 -27.32 9.43
C ASN A 27 7.46 -27.44 7.99
N ASN A 28 6.59 -27.37 6.98
CA ASN A 28 6.97 -27.35 5.57
C ASN A 28 7.10 -25.92 5.03
N GLY A 29 6.94 -24.91 5.88
CA GLY A 29 6.97 -23.49 5.54
C GLY A 29 5.71 -22.97 4.90
N LYS A 30 4.61 -23.75 4.85
CA LYS A 30 3.32 -23.33 4.27
C LYS A 30 2.50 -22.53 5.27
N ALA A 31 1.94 -21.42 4.80
CA ALA A 31 1.09 -20.55 5.61
C ALA A 31 -0.12 -21.30 6.17
N ILE A 32 -0.42 -21.03 7.44
CA ILE A 32 -1.62 -21.54 8.11
C ILE A 32 -2.72 -20.49 7.93
N GLU A 33 -3.64 -20.77 7.02
CA GLU A 33 -4.74 -19.85 6.68
C GLU A 33 -5.92 -20.09 7.63
N ASN A 34 -6.29 -19.09 8.44
CA ASN A 34 -7.36 -19.21 9.43
C ASN A 34 -8.75 -18.83 8.89
N ARG A 35 -8.82 -18.33 7.64
CA ARG A 35 -10.06 -17.99 6.92
C ARG A 35 -10.05 -18.62 5.54
N ASP A 36 -11.17 -18.54 4.84
CA ASP A 36 -11.47 -19.32 3.64
C ASP A 36 -11.47 -18.52 2.33
N TRP A 37 -10.73 -17.40 2.27
CA TRP A 37 -10.52 -16.70 1.02
C TRP A 37 -9.63 -17.54 0.09
N LYS A 38 -10.14 -17.84 -1.10
CA LYS A 38 -9.42 -18.65 -2.09
C LYS A 38 -8.64 -17.77 -3.03
N PHE A 39 -7.33 -17.69 -2.86
CA PHE A 39 -6.44 -17.06 -3.81
C PHE A 39 -6.23 -18.03 -4.97
N VAL A 40 -6.93 -17.77 -6.06
CA VAL A 40 -6.94 -18.65 -7.24
C VAL A 40 -5.80 -18.34 -8.20
N TRP A 41 -5.16 -17.18 -8.05
CA TRP A 41 -4.01 -16.76 -8.84
C TRP A 41 -3.33 -15.56 -8.19
N ALA A 42 -2.02 -15.47 -8.41
CA ALA A 42 -1.24 -14.30 -8.03
C ALA A 42 -0.22 -13.97 -9.13
N ASN A 43 0.30 -12.74 -9.11
CA ASN A 43 1.40 -12.35 -9.97
C ASN A 43 2.43 -11.56 -9.19
N GLN A 44 3.69 -11.98 -9.30
CA GLN A 44 4.83 -11.29 -8.72
C GLN A 44 6.04 -11.40 -9.64
N TRP A 45 6.53 -10.26 -10.11
CA TRP A 45 7.71 -10.16 -10.95
C TRP A 45 8.49 -8.86 -10.68
N GLU A 46 9.80 -8.98 -10.55
CA GLU A 46 10.72 -7.85 -10.33
C GLU A 46 11.64 -7.66 -11.54
N PRO A 47 11.41 -6.65 -12.40
CA PRO A 47 12.16 -6.47 -13.65
C PRO A 47 13.65 -6.17 -13.46
N ALA A 48 14.03 -5.68 -12.27
CA ALA A 48 15.39 -5.23 -11.99
C ALA A 48 16.32 -6.32 -11.42
N THR A 49 15.81 -7.52 -11.17
CA THR A 49 16.58 -8.62 -10.54
C THR A 49 16.43 -9.92 -11.31
N THR A 50 17.52 -10.69 -11.37
CA THR A 50 17.49 -12.06 -11.92
C THR A 50 16.91 -13.05 -10.92
N VAL A 51 17.18 -12.85 -9.62
CA VAL A 51 16.64 -13.70 -8.55
C VAL A 51 15.36 -13.08 -8.03
N GLN A 52 14.26 -13.81 -8.10
CA GLN A 52 12.91 -13.35 -7.82
C GLN A 52 12.50 -13.66 -6.37
N HIS A 53 13.23 -13.08 -5.40
CA HIS A 53 13.08 -13.40 -3.98
C HIS A 53 11.64 -13.22 -3.44
N ALA A 54 10.88 -12.23 -3.91
CA ALA A 54 9.50 -12.04 -3.50
C ALA A 54 8.61 -13.20 -4.00
N TYR A 55 8.77 -13.56 -5.28
CA TYR A 55 8.10 -14.73 -5.87
C TYR A 55 8.47 -16.02 -5.13
N ASP A 56 9.77 -16.26 -4.89
CA ASP A 56 10.23 -17.46 -4.18
C ASP A 56 9.62 -17.54 -2.76
N CYS A 57 9.53 -16.39 -2.06
CA CYS A 57 8.87 -16.32 -0.77
C CYS A 57 7.38 -16.65 -0.87
N TYR A 58 6.68 -16.05 -1.84
CA TYR A 58 5.26 -16.31 -2.07
C TYR A 58 4.98 -17.80 -2.32
N VAL A 59 5.72 -18.41 -3.24
CA VAL A 59 5.57 -19.84 -3.58
C VAL A 59 5.92 -20.74 -2.39
N THR A 60 6.95 -20.40 -1.62
CA THR A 60 7.30 -21.13 -0.40
C THR A 60 6.13 -21.13 0.59
N ARG A 61 5.48 -19.98 0.78
CA ARG A 61 4.39 -19.83 1.75
C ARG A 61 3.05 -20.38 1.25
N PHE A 62 2.74 -20.24 -0.03
CA PHE A 62 1.39 -20.48 -0.53
C PHE A 62 1.28 -21.62 -1.56
N GLY A 63 2.26 -21.79 -2.41
CA GLY A 63 2.20 -22.79 -3.50
C GLY A 63 2.38 -22.15 -4.87
N ASN A 64 2.07 -22.91 -5.91
CA ASN A 64 2.44 -22.61 -7.29
C ASN A 64 1.41 -21.77 -8.06
N GLU A 65 0.39 -21.22 -7.42
CA GLU A 65 -0.62 -20.38 -8.06
C GLU A 65 -0.12 -18.97 -8.42
N CYS A 66 1.14 -18.67 -8.15
CA CYS A 66 1.77 -17.37 -8.49
C CYS A 66 2.48 -17.47 -9.84
N SER A 67 2.16 -16.53 -10.75
CA SER A 67 2.90 -16.32 -12.00
C SER A 67 4.10 -15.40 -11.74
N ASN A 68 5.26 -15.77 -12.31
CA ASN A 68 6.49 -14.95 -12.30
C ASN A 68 6.76 -14.37 -13.69
N GLU A 69 5.79 -13.64 -14.21
CA GLU A 69 5.88 -13.01 -15.52
C GLU A 69 5.55 -11.51 -15.43
N ASP A 70 6.07 -10.73 -16.37
CA ASP A 70 5.64 -9.35 -16.55
C ASP A 70 4.13 -9.32 -16.82
N ILE A 71 3.36 -8.69 -15.95
CA ILE A 71 1.89 -8.63 -16.05
C ILE A 71 1.41 -8.08 -17.39
N SER A 72 2.17 -7.22 -18.02
CA SER A 72 1.86 -6.66 -19.34
C SER A 72 1.88 -7.72 -20.46
N LYS A 73 2.52 -8.87 -20.22
CA LYS A 73 2.63 -9.99 -21.16
C LYS A 73 1.64 -11.12 -20.87
N VAL A 74 1.03 -11.11 -19.70
CA VAL A 74 0.05 -12.13 -19.31
C VAL A 74 -1.27 -11.87 -20.02
N ASP A 75 -1.74 -12.87 -20.82
CA ASP A 75 -3.08 -12.79 -21.42
C ASP A 75 -4.14 -12.88 -20.31
N SER A 76 -5.11 -11.99 -20.36
CA SER A 76 -6.24 -12.01 -19.42
C SER A 76 -7.01 -13.34 -19.45
N LYS A 77 -6.95 -14.12 -20.53
CA LYS A 77 -7.59 -15.42 -20.64
C LYS A 77 -6.99 -16.45 -19.68
N ASP A 78 -5.67 -16.33 -19.44
CA ASP A 78 -4.95 -17.25 -18.54
C ASP A 78 -5.18 -16.94 -17.06
N ILE A 79 -5.75 -15.78 -16.76
CA ILE A 79 -6.13 -15.40 -15.40
C ILE A 79 -7.48 -16.01 -15.06
N PRO A 80 -7.63 -16.79 -13.95
CA PRO A 80 -8.91 -17.36 -13.55
C PRO A 80 -10.00 -16.31 -13.27
N ASN A 81 -11.26 -16.69 -13.41
CA ASN A 81 -12.36 -15.86 -12.94
C ASN A 81 -12.31 -15.73 -11.41
N HIS A 82 -12.56 -14.54 -10.92
CA HIS A 82 -12.45 -14.20 -9.52
C HIS A 82 -13.47 -13.12 -9.12
N THR A 83 -13.72 -13.02 -7.83
CA THR A 83 -14.68 -12.08 -7.25
C THR A 83 -13.98 -10.78 -6.82
N LEU A 84 -12.76 -10.88 -6.30
CA LEU A 84 -11.98 -9.76 -5.79
C LEU A 84 -10.59 -9.72 -6.44
N LEU A 85 -10.19 -8.56 -6.95
CA LEU A 85 -8.84 -8.27 -7.37
C LEU A 85 -8.16 -7.42 -6.30
N CYS A 86 -7.06 -7.91 -5.73
CA CYS A 86 -6.20 -7.16 -4.81
C CYS A 86 -4.90 -6.76 -5.51
N GLY A 87 -4.34 -5.59 -5.17
CA GLY A 87 -3.04 -5.21 -5.71
C GLY A 87 -2.46 -3.94 -5.10
N GLY A 88 -1.16 -4.01 -4.76
CA GLY A 88 -0.34 -2.88 -4.35
C GLY A 88 0.56 -2.44 -5.49
N PHE A 89 0.08 -1.61 -6.41
CA PHE A 89 0.86 -1.24 -7.59
C PHE A 89 1.92 -0.18 -7.26
N PRO A 90 3.16 -0.33 -7.81
CA PRO A 90 4.26 0.56 -7.48
C PRO A 90 4.03 1.99 -7.99
N CYS A 91 4.53 2.94 -7.18
CA CYS A 91 4.44 4.38 -7.39
C CYS A 91 5.40 4.92 -8.49
N GLN A 92 6.22 4.07 -9.08
CA GLN A 92 7.25 4.48 -10.03
C GLN A 92 6.61 4.75 -11.41
N ASP A 93 6.52 6.00 -11.77
CA ASP A 93 5.95 6.58 -13.00
C ASP A 93 4.44 6.89 -12.95
N TYR A 94 4.04 7.87 -12.14
CA TYR A 94 2.74 8.52 -12.24
C TYR A 94 2.55 9.32 -13.54
N SER A 95 2.99 8.79 -14.67
CA SER A 95 2.70 9.42 -15.95
C SER A 95 1.54 8.73 -16.67
N VAL A 96 0.42 8.54 -15.93
CA VAL A 96 -0.84 8.12 -16.55
C VAL A 96 -1.13 8.99 -17.78
N ALA A 97 -0.87 10.30 -17.67
CA ALA A 97 -0.99 11.24 -18.77
C ALA A 97 0.02 11.06 -19.91
N ARG A 98 1.25 10.59 -19.64
CA ARG A 98 2.24 10.34 -20.70
C ARG A 98 1.88 9.15 -21.58
N SER A 99 1.20 8.14 -21.04
CA SER A 99 0.70 7.00 -21.79
C SER A 99 -0.44 7.40 -22.73
N LEU A 100 -1.25 8.39 -22.35
CA LEU A 100 -2.36 8.89 -23.16
C LEU A 100 -1.91 9.84 -24.28
N SER A 101 -0.83 10.60 -24.11
CA SER A 101 -0.34 11.59 -25.08
C SER A 101 0.45 11.00 -26.23
N LYS A 102 0.83 9.72 -26.20
CA LYS A 102 1.50 9.04 -27.29
C LYS A 102 0.49 8.17 -28.03
N GLU A 103 -0.09 8.70 -29.10
CA GLU A 103 -0.98 8.01 -30.04
C GLU A 103 -0.35 6.81 -30.80
N LYS A 104 0.80 6.35 -30.36
CA LYS A 104 1.44 5.12 -30.83
C LYS A 104 1.44 4.12 -29.68
N GLY A 105 0.60 3.09 -29.85
CA GLY A 105 0.37 1.96 -28.93
C GLY A 105 1.51 1.60 -27.98
N ILE A 106 1.16 1.09 -26.89
CA ILE A 106 1.78 0.28 -25.81
C ILE A 106 3.30 -0.07 -25.92
N GLU A 107 4.10 0.60 -26.72
CA GLU A 107 5.54 0.38 -26.87
C GLU A 107 6.44 1.36 -26.11
N GLY A 108 5.91 2.09 -25.14
CA GLY A 108 6.69 2.94 -24.25
C GLY A 108 7.22 2.13 -23.06
N LYS A 109 8.54 2.01 -22.92
CA LYS A 109 9.25 1.41 -21.79
C LYS A 109 8.56 1.68 -20.46
N LYS A 110 8.10 0.61 -19.75
CA LYS A 110 7.39 0.55 -18.48
C LYS A 110 6.00 1.22 -18.53
N GLY A 111 4.99 0.46 -18.99
CA GLY A 111 3.59 0.83 -18.86
C GLY A 111 3.24 1.11 -17.39
N VAL A 112 2.42 2.12 -17.15
CA VAL A 112 1.87 2.34 -15.81
C VAL A 112 1.00 1.12 -15.48
N LEU A 113 1.39 0.36 -14.47
CA LEU A 113 0.76 -0.92 -14.10
C LEU A 113 -0.74 -0.80 -13.76
N PHE A 114 -1.22 0.42 -13.53
CA PHE A 114 -2.64 0.71 -13.42
C PHE A 114 -3.43 0.32 -14.70
N TRP A 115 -2.84 0.46 -15.87
CA TRP A 115 -3.50 0.06 -17.13
C TRP A 115 -3.66 -1.45 -17.25
N ASP A 116 -2.71 -2.23 -16.72
CA ASP A 116 -2.84 -3.68 -16.64
C ASP A 116 -3.95 -4.08 -15.68
N ILE A 117 -4.07 -3.40 -14.54
CA ILE A 117 -5.20 -3.58 -13.63
C ILE A 117 -6.52 -3.32 -14.37
N THR A 118 -6.65 -2.20 -15.07
CA THR A 118 -7.90 -1.84 -15.78
C THR A 118 -8.20 -2.79 -16.93
N ARG A 119 -7.18 -3.30 -17.64
CA ARG A 119 -7.32 -4.35 -18.66
C ARG A 119 -7.94 -5.61 -18.03
N ILE A 120 -7.40 -6.09 -16.94
CA ILE A 120 -7.90 -7.29 -16.25
C ILE A 120 -9.32 -7.06 -15.71
N LEU A 121 -9.60 -5.92 -15.08
CA LEU A 121 -10.93 -5.55 -14.61
C LEU A 121 -11.97 -5.55 -15.75
N LYS A 122 -11.60 -5.04 -16.91
CA LYS A 122 -12.43 -5.01 -18.12
C LYS A 122 -12.70 -6.42 -18.65
N ASP A 123 -11.64 -7.19 -18.87
CA ASP A 123 -11.71 -8.48 -19.55
C ASP A 123 -12.39 -9.54 -18.66
N LYS A 124 -12.08 -9.54 -17.37
CA LYS A 124 -12.65 -10.49 -16.39
C LYS A 124 -13.97 -10.01 -15.79
N LYS A 125 -14.38 -8.77 -16.06
CA LYS A 125 -15.60 -8.16 -15.46
C LYS A 125 -15.65 -8.34 -13.94
N THR A 126 -14.48 -8.22 -13.29
CA THR A 126 -14.29 -8.46 -11.85
C THR A 126 -15.30 -7.67 -11.02
N PRO A 127 -16.08 -8.29 -10.12
CA PRO A 127 -17.09 -7.57 -9.34
C PRO A 127 -16.51 -6.51 -8.42
N PHE A 128 -15.39 -6.82 -7.73
CA PHE A 128 -14.78 -5.97 -6.72
C PHE A 128 -13.27 -5.89 -6.88
N PHE A 129 -12.69 -4.76 -6.47
CA PHE A 129 -11.24 -4.65 -6.33
C PHE A 129 -10.86 -3.89 -5.06
N LEU A 130 -9.67 -4.18 -4.53
CA LEU A 130 -9.04 -3.47 -3.43
C LEU A 130 -7.58 -3.17 -3.81
N LEU A 131 -7.27 -1.89 -4.00
CA LEU A 131 -5.93 -1.45 -4.37
C LEU A 131 -5.28 -0.67 -3.24
N GLU A 132 -3.95 -0.75 -3.16
CA GLU A 132 -3.14 0.04 -2.23
C GLU A 132 -2.11 0.87 -2.99
N ASN A 133 -1.83 2.07 -2.48
CA ASN A 133 -0.74 2.90 -2.99
C ASN A 133 -0.27 3.90 -1.91
N VAL A 134 0.77 4.67 -2.24
CA VAL A 134 1.23 5.76 -1.37
C VAL A 134 0.22 6.92 -1.38
N ASP A 135 0.09 7.62 -0.25
CA ASP A 135 -0.88 8.71 -0.04
C ASP A 135 -0.67 9.90 -0.99
N ARG A 136 0.56 10.11 -1.47
CA ARG A 136 0.88 11.18 -2.43
C ARG A 136 0.20 11.00 -3.79
N LEU A 137 -0.37 9.82 -4.11
CA LEU A 137 -1.16 9.58 -5.32
C LEU A 137 -2.27 10.64 -5.48
N LEU A 138 -2.94 11.02 -4.39
CA LEU A 138 -3.98 12.06 -4.41
C LEU A 138 -3.49 13.44 -4.83
N LYS A 139 -2.17 13.67 -4.81
CA LYS A 139 -1.53 14.95 -5.13
C LYS A 139 -0.62 14.90 -6.35
N SER A 140 -0.66 13.80 -7.10
CA SER A 140 0.15 13.62 -8.30
C SER A 140 -0.53 14.22 -9.54
N PRO A 141 0.24 14.87 -10.44
CA PRO A 141 1.60 15.35 -10.27
C PRO A 141 1.66 16.67 -9.48
N SER A 142 2.85 17.07 -9.01
CA SER A 142 2.99 18.28 -8.20
C SER A 142 2.55 19.58 -8.90
N LYS A 143 2.71 19.65 -10.22
CA LYS A 143 2.33 20.83 -11.05
C LYS A 143 0.83 20.89 -11.37
N GLN A 144 0.10 19.78 -11.25
CA GLN A 144 -1.34 19.68 -11.53
C GLN A 144 -1.94 18.67 -10.55
N ARG A 145 -2.04 19.08 -9.30
CA ARG A 145 -2.45 18.21 -8.18
C ARG A 145 -3.76 17.51 -8.45
N GLY A 146 -3.80 16.22 -8.17
CA GLY A 146 -4.99 15.36 -8.30
C GLY A 146 -5.27 14.83 -9.70
N ARG A 147 -4.59 15.35 -10.74
CA ARG A 147 -4.84 14.94 -12.13
C ARG A 147 -4.76 13.43 -12.34
N ASP A 148 -3.67 12.80 -11.87
CA ASP A 148 -3.45 11.38 -12.12
C ASP A 148 -4.52 10.52 -11.43
N PHE A 149 -4.92 10.88 -10.22
CA PHE A 149 -6.02 10.20 -9.53
C PHE A 149 -7.38 10.48 -10.20
N GLY A 150 -7.60 11.69 -10.72
CA GLY A 150 -8.78 12.03 -11.51
C GLY A 150 -8.91 11.17 -12.78
N ILE A 151 -7.78 10.94 -13.50
CA ILE A 151 -7.72 10.04 -14.65
C ILE A 151 -8.07 8.61 -14.24
N MET A 152 -7.51 8.12 -13.13
CA MET A 152 -7.81 6.78 -12.61
C MET A 152 -9.29 6.62 -12.30
N LEU A 153 -9.89 7.57 -11.58
CA LEU A 153 -11.31 7.54 -11.24
C LEU A 153 -12.20 7.59 -12.50
N ARG A 154 -11.87 8.45 -13.47
CA ARG A 154 -12.64 8.53 -14.74
C ARG A 154 -12.55 7.20 -15.50
N THR A 155 -11.37 6.62 -15.63
CA THR A 155 -11.20 5.32 -16.29
C THR A 155 -12.03 4.22 -15.61
N LEU A 156 -12.02 4.17 -14.28
CA LEU A 156 -12.83 3.21 -13.52
C LEU A 156 -14.33 3.44 -13.69
N SER A 157 -14.76 4.72 -13.74
CA SER A 157 -16.15 5.07 -14.01
C SER A 157 -16.59 4.61 -15.41
N ASP A 158 -15.76 4.82 -16.43
CA ASP A 158 -16.01 4.40 -17.81
C ASP A 158 -16.06 2.86 -17.94
N LEU A 159 -15.36 2.14 -17.10
CA LEU A 159 -15.44 0.67 -16.96
C LEU A 159 -16.67 0.20 -16.16
N GLY A 160 -17.50 1.10 -15.65
CA GLY A 160 -18.72 0.80 -14.89
C GLY A 160 -18.47 0.50 -13.42
N TYR A 161 -17.42 1.05 -12.82
CA TYR A 161 -17.15 0.95 -11.38
C TYR A 161 -17.55 2.23 -10.66
N ASN A 162 -18.04 2.06 -9.44
CA ASN A 162 -18.04 3.05 -8.38
C ASN A 162 -16.84 2.77 -7.47
N VAL A 163 -16.33 3.79 -6.76
CA VAL A 163 -15.06 3.72 -6.03
C VAL A 163 -15.16 4.48 -4.72
N GLU A 164 -14.68 3.87 -3.64
CA GLU A 164 -14.43 4.53 -2.36
C GLU A 164 -12.93 4.51 -2.08
N TRP A 165 -12.37 5.57 -1.47
CA TRP A 165 -10.98 5.60 -1.04
C TRP A 165 -10.81 6.23 0.32
N ARG A 166 -9.74 5.82 1.01
CA ARG A 166 -9.29 6.44 2.25
C ARG A 166 -7.79 6.34 2.42
N ILE A 167 -7.18 7.44 2.89
CA ILE A 167 -5.83 7.38 3.43
C ILE A 167 -5.92 6.87 4.87
N ILE A 168 -5.23 5.77 5.13
CA ILE A 168 -5.15 5.13 6.44
C ILE A 168 -3.71 5.22 6.91
N ASN A 169 -3.49 5.76 8.11
CA ASN A 169 -2.26 5.58 8.85
C ASN A 169 -2.45 4.37 9.78
N ALA A 170 -1.70 3.33 9.57
CA ALA A 170 -1.91 2.06 10.27
C ALA A 170 -1.80 2.19 11.81
N ALA A 171 -0.91 3.07 12.29
CA ALA A 171 -0.76 3.31 13.73
C ALA A 171 -1.99 3.95 14.37
N ASP A 172 -2.77 4.76 13.64
CA ASP A 172 -3.98 5.38 14.18
C ASP A 172 -5.07 4.35 14.52
N TYR A 173 -4.91 3.12 14.02
CA TYR A 173 -5.82 1.98 14.22
C TYR A 173 -5.08 0.76 14.81
N GLY A 174 -4.19 1.01 15.76
CA GLY A 174 -3.59 -0.01 16.61
C GLY A 174 -2.46 -0.84 15.98
N ALA A 175 -1.89 -0.45 14.83
CA ALA A 175 -0.73 -1.15 14.27
C ALA A 175 0.60 -0.56 14.77
N ALA A 176 1.69 -1.33 14.60
CA ALA A 176 3.01 -0.97 15.12
C ALA A 176 3.75 0.11 14.32
N GLN A 177 3.21 0.57 13.19
CA GLN A 177 3.91 1.48 12.28
C GLN A 177 3.05 2.66 11.85
N ARG A 178 3.63 3.85 11.91
CA ARG A 178 3.08 5.07 11.28
C ARG A 178 3.30 4.99 9.77
N ARG A 179 2.44 4.23 9.09
CA ARG A 179 2.49 4.02 7.63
C ARG A 179 1.20 4.49 7.00
N ARG A 180 1.27 5.62 6.31
CA ARG A 180 0.14 6.21 5.59
C ARG A 180 0.07 5.64 4.19
N ARG A 181 -1.08 5.07 3.83
CA ARG A 181 -1.37 4.54 2.50
C ARG A 181 -2.79 4.88 2.08
N ILE A 182 -2.97 5.10 0.79
CA ILE A 182 -4.32 5.15 0.23
C ILE A 182 -4.76 3.72 -0.08
N PHE A 183 -5.96 3.39 0.37
CA PHE A 183 -6.68 2.19 -0.03
C PHE A 183 -7.86 2.61 -0.89
N ILE A 184 -8.10 1.87 -1.97
CA ILE A 184 -9.10 2.17 -3.00
C ILE A 184 -9.93 0.91 -3.19
N PHE A 185 -11.19 0.95 -2.79
CA PHE A 185 -12.16 -0.13 -2.99
C PHE A 185 -13.09 0.24 -4.14
N GLY A 186 -13.28 -0.67 -5.08
CA GLY A 186 -14.21 -0.47 -6.18
C GLY A 186 -15.17 -1.62 -6.34
N TRP A 187 -16.36 -1.32 -6.81
CA TRP A 187 -17.41 -2.28 -7.11
C TRP A 187 -18.11 -1.97 -8.42
N LYS A 188 -18.50 -3.00 -9.15
CA LYS A 188 -19.28 -2.83 -10.37
C LYS A 188 -20.69 -2.36 -10.04
N LYS A 189 -21.22 -1.49 -10.90
CA LYS A 189 -22.61 -1.01 -10.83
C LYS A 189 -23.65 -2.12 -10.95
N THR A 190 -23.26 -3.27 -11.48
CA THR A 190 -24.11 -4.47 -11.64
C THR A 190 -24.10 -5.39 -10.42
N THR A 191 -23.43 -5.04 -9.32
CA THR A 191 -23.42 -5.82 -8.09
C THR A 191 -24.64 -5.52 -7.23
N LYS A 192 -25.10 -6.52 -6.49
CA LYS A 192 -26.17 -6.33 -5.49
C LYS A 192 -25.74 -5.33 -4.40
N TYR A 193 -24.45 -5.28 -4.07
CA TYR A 193 -23.92 -4.26 -3.19
C TYR A 193 -24.24 -2.84 -3.69
N ASN A 194 -24.10 -2.57 -5.01
CA ASN A 194 -24.46 -1.29 -5.58
C ASN A 194 -25.95 -0.97 -5.38
N GLU A 195 -26.83 -1.93 -5.62
CA GLU A 195 -28.27 -1.78 -5.40
C GLU A 195 -28.58 -1.45 -3.94
N ASN A 196 -27.93 -2.16 -3.00
CA ASN A 196 -28.14 -1.97 -1.57
C ASN A 196 -27.71 -0.60 -1.05
N ILE A 197 -26.74 0.06 -1.68
CA ILE A 197 -26.24 1.38 -1.24
C ILE A 197 -26.74 2.55 -2.09
N ASP A 198 -27.45 2.30 -3.18
CA ASP A 198 -27.89 3.35 -4.13
C ASP A 198 -28.79 4.41 -3.47
N TYR A 199 -29.58 4.01 -2.48
CA TYR A 199 -30.41 4.92 -1.68
C TYR A 199 -29.66 5.61 -0.53
N ILE A 200 -28.40 5.16 -0.22
CA ILE A 200 -27.55 5.77 0.80
C ILE A 200 -26.79 6.92 0.16
N GLY A 201 -26.93 8.10 0.69
CA GLY A 201 -26.24 9.27 0.14
C GLY A 201 -24.70 9.15 0.28
N PRO A 202 -23.91 9.63 -0.71
CA PRO A 202 -22.45 9.49 -0.72
C PRO A 202 -21.75 10.07 0.50
N LYS A 203 -22.31 11.11 1.10
CA LYS A 203 -21.79 11.70 2.34
C LYS A 203 -21.92 10.74 3.53
N TYR A 204 -23.03 10.02 3.61
CA TYR A 204 -23.28 9.06 4.67
C TYR A 204 -22.42 7.80 4.51
N LEU A 205 -22.19 7.36 3.26
CA LEU A 205 -21.23 6.28 2.98
C LEU A 205 -19.82 6.66 3.44
N ILE A 206 -19.32 7.85 3.13
CA ILE A 206 -18.00 8.30 3.59
C ILE A 206 -17.91 8.35 5.12
N ALA A 207 -19.01 8.73 5.79
CA ALA A 207 -19.00 8.99 7.22
C ALA A 207 -19.23 7.73 8.08
N GLN A 208 -20.09 6.80 7.64
CA GLN A 208 -20.62 5.73 8.49
C GLN A 208 -20.73 4.37 7.80
N GLU A 209 -21.37 4.27 6.64
CA GLU A 209 -21.79 3.01 6.06
C GLU A 209 -20.88 2.46 4.95
N GLY A 210 -19.95 3.26 4.45
CA GLY A 210 -19.00 2.80 3.44
C GLY A 210 -17.99 1.80 4.02
N VAL A 211 -17.29 1.11 3.15
CA VAL A 211 -16.34 0.05 3.49
C VAL A 211 -15.28 0.56 4.47
N PHE A 212 -14.72 1.73 4.19
CA PHE A 212 -13.68 2.27 5.06
C PHE A 212 -14.24 2.89 6.34
N ALA A 213 -15.44 3.46 6.34
CA ALA A 213 -16.04 4.01 7.54
C ALA A 213 -16.38 2.91 8.56
N ARG A 214 -16.87 1.78 8.09
CA ARG A 214 -17.19 0.61 8.93
C ARG A 214 -15.94 -0.05 9.51
N ALA A 215 -14.86 -0.12 8.74
CA ALA A 215 -13.61 -0.73 9.18
C ALA A 215 -12.72 0.21 10.00
N PHE A 216 -12.76 1.51 9.72
CA PHE A 216 -11.88 2.53 10.30
C PHE A 216 -12.72 3.72 10.76
N PRO A 217 -13.24 3.69 11.99
CA PRO A 217 -14.08 4.74 12.53
C PRO A 217 -13.41 6.12 12.53
N ILE A 218 -14.19 7.15 12.28
CA ILE A 218 -13.76 8.54 12.22
C ILE A 218 -14.56 9.41 13.17
N GLU A 219 -13.96 10.53 13.58
CA GLU A 219 -14.65 11.54 14.36
C GLU A 219 -15.81 12.14 13.56
N GLN A 220 -16.91 12.41 14.24
CA GLN A 220 -18.07 13.07 13.64
C GLN A 220 -17.83 14.58 13.65
N GLU A 221 -17.24 15.06 12.58
CA GLU A 221 -16.93 16.48 12.36
C GLU A 221 -17.76 17.05 11.21
N ASP A 222 -18.17 18.31 11.34
CA ASP A 222 -18.79 19.09 10.26
C ASP A 222 -17.74 19.58 9.25
N SER A 223 -17.08 18.67 8.58
CA SER A 223 -16.12 19.03 7.53
C SER A 223 -16.82 19.23 6.18
N LYS A 224 -16.42 20.29 5.46
CA LYS A 224 -16.97 20.61 4.14
C LYS A 224 -16.63 19.54 3.12
N TYR A 225 -17.63 19.09 2.38
CA TYR A 225 -17.45 18.24 1.20
C TYR A 225 -17.07 19.07 -0.02
N ARG A 226 -16.12 18.57 -0.80
CA ARG A 226 -15.92 19.02 -2.18
C ARG A 226 -16.62 18.04 -3.11
N CYS A 227 -17.31 18.61 -4.12
CA CYS A 227 -17.95 17.82 -5.16
C CYS A 227 -17.21 18.09 -6.48
N ILE A 228 -16.89 17.04 -7.21
CA ILE A 228 -16.18 17.11 -8.49
C ILE A 228 -16.97 16.25 -9.47
N ASP A 229 -17.39 16.83 -10.58
CA ASP A 229 -18.03 16.08 -11.65
C ASP A 229 -16.97 15.71 -12.69
N LEU A 230 -16.62 14.42 -12.78
CA LEU A 230 -15.66 13.95 -13.77
C LEU A 230 -16.27 13.84 -15.17
N LEU A 231 -17.61 13.84 -15.27
CA LEU A 231 -18.31 13.77 -16.55
C LEU A 231 -18.34 15.12 -17.28
N GLN A 232 -17.96 16.22 -16.61
CA GLN A 232 -17.76 17.51 -17.27
C GLN A 232 -16.60 17.52 -18.27
N TYR A 233 -15.67 16.57 -18.13
CA TYR A 233 -14.56 16.35 -19.05
C TYR A 233 -15.01 15.40 -20.16
N GLU A 234 -14.64 15.69 -21.41
CA GLU A 234 -15.02 14.85 -22.56
C GLU A 234 -14.46 13.43 -22.41
N ASP A 235 -13.18 13.33 -22.10
CA ASP A 235 -12.46 12.06 -21.91
C ASP A 235 -11.28 12.22 -20.92
N THR A 236 -10.46 11.16 -20.80
CA THR A 236 -9.26 11.17 -19.96
C THR A 236 -8.15 12.08 -20.49
N VAL A 237 -8.11 12.37 -21.80
CA VAL A 237 -7.17 13.32 -22.41
C VAL A 237 -7.55 14.74 -22.02
N ASP A 238 -8.83 15.05 -21.99
CA ASP A 238 -9.35 16.34 -21.53
C ASP A 238 -9.05 16.56 -20.04
N ILE A 239 -9.22 15.54 -19.18
CA ILE A 239 -8.78 15.58 -17.78
C ILE A 239 -7.28 15.90 -17.70
N THR A 240 -6.45 15.29 -18.55
CA THR A 240 -5.01 15.54 -18.59
C THR A 240 -4.67 17.02 -18.76
N LYS A 241 -5.45 17.73 -19.55
CA LYS A 241 -5.21 19.15 -19.87
C LYS A 241 -5.84 20.12 -18.86
N HIS A 242 -7.05 19.80 -18.41
CA HIS A 242 -7.90 20.79 -17.76
C HIS A 242 -8.24 20.51 -16.30
N PHE A 243 -7.80 19.36 -15.73
CA PHE A 243 -8.12 19.01 -14.34
C PHE A 243 -7.52 20.00 -13.33
N LYS A 244 -8.35 20.55 -12.44
CA LYS A 244 -7.94 21.55 -11.44
C LYS A 244 -8.48 21.26 -10.02
N ALA A 245 -8.99 20.06 -9.77
CA ALA A 245 -9.57 19.75 -8.47
C ALA A 245 -8.56 19.02 -7.56
N GLU A 246 -8.77 19.13 -6.26
CA GLU A 246 -7.98 18.42 -5.26
C GLU A 246 -8.86 17.41 -4.51
N PHE A 247 -8.27 16.26 -4.20
CA PHE A 247 -8.90 15.20 -3.40
C PHE A 247 -8.40 15.28 -1.96
N GLU A 248 -9.31 15.03 -1.02
CA GLU A 248 -9.01 14.92 0.40
C GLU A 248 -8.68 13.45 0.77
N ASN A 249 -8.34 13.23 2.05
CA ASN A 249 -7.93 11.90 2.54
C ASN A 249 -9.04 10.84 2.55
N SER A 250 -10.28 11.20 2.22
CA SER A 250 -11.41 10.30 2.08
C SER A 250 -12.33 10.77 0.97
N GLY A 251 -12.98 9.84 0.29
CA GLY A 251 -13.97 10.17 -0.73
C GLY A 251 -14.61 8.96 -1.38
N ILE A 252 -15.60 9.26 -2.19
CA ILE A 252 -16.37 8.29 -2.97
C ILE A 252 -16.68 8.86 -4.35
N MET A 253 -16.64 8.03 -5.36
CA MET A 253 -17.10 8.32 -6.70
C MET A 253 -18.29 7.41 -7.04
N ILE A 254 -19.44 8.00 -7.33
CA ILE A 254 -20.64 7.30 -7.78
C ILE A 254 -21.05 7.87 -9.13
N ASN A 255 -21.12 7.02 -10.15
CA ASN A 255 -21.53 7.40 -11.50
C ASN A 255 -20.74 8.62 -12.05
N GLY A 256 -19.41 8.64 -11.84
CA GLY A 256 -18.52 9.71 -12.31
C GLY A 256 -18.57 11.00 -11.49
N LYS A 257 -19.45 11.12 -10.51
CA LYS A 257 -19.48 12.23 -9.56
C LYS A 257 -18.73 11.86 -8.29
N VAL A 258 -17.87 12.75 -7.82
CA VAL A 258 -17.01 12.57 -6.68
C VAL A 258 -17.44 13.44 -5.52
N TRP A 259 -17.48 12.86 -4.33
CA TRP A 259 -17.57 13.58 -3.06
C TRP A 259 -16.31 13.25 -2.24
N THR A 260 -15.63 14.26 -1.75
CA THR A 260 -14.42 14.09 -0.96
C THR A 260 -14.37 15.08 0.20
N ARG A 261 -13.86 14.64 1.33
CA ARG A 261 -13.64 15.48 2.51
C ARG A 261 -12.44 15.04 3.31
N LYS A 262 -11.93 15.93 4.15
CA LYS A 262 -10.98 15.56 5.20
C LYS A 262 -11.73 14.82 6.32
N VAL A 263 -11.14 13.73 6.80
CA VAL A 263 -11.62 12.98 7.97
C VAL A 263 -10.49 12.80 8.96
N THR A 264 -10.86 12.76 10.26
CA THR A 264 -9.97 12.51 11.38
C THR A 264 -10.26 11.11 11.93
N PRO A 265 -9.25 10.23 12.10
CA PRO A 265 -9.47 8.91 12.68
C PRO A 265 -9.87 9.00 14.15
N ILE A 266 -10.75 8.12 14.62
CA ILE A 266 -10.85 7.81 16.03
C ILE A 266 -9.60 7.01 16.39
N TYR A 267 -8.75 7.62 17.20
CA TYR A 267 -7.44 7.06 17.53
C TYR A 267 -7.58 5.83 18.43
N GLU A 268 -6.88 4.77 18.03
CA GLU A 268 -6.67 3.56 18.82
C GLU A 268 -5.20 3.47 19.23
N GLU A 269 -4.94 3.01 20.46
CA GLU A 269 -3.58 2.89 20.98
C GLU A 269 -2.74 1.96 20.07
N PRO A 270 -1.62 2.42 19.50
CA PRO A 270 -0.79 1.62 18.62
C PRO A 270 0.09 0.63 19.42
N ILE A 271 0.47 -0.45 18.78
CA ILE A 271 1.57 -1.28 19.27
C ILE A 271 2.87 -0.47 19.17
N THR A 272 3.68 -0.49 20.20
CA THR A 272 4.92 0.28 20.29
C THR A 272 6.11 -0.50 19.73
N ILE A 273 7.23 0.19 19.42
CA ILE A 273 8.49 -0.47 19.08
C ILE A 273 8.96 -1.36 20.22
N GLY A 274 8.73 -0.95 21.48
CA GLY A 274 9.08 -1.74 22.66
C GLY A 274 8.42 -3.11 22.70
N GLU A 275 7.14 -3.19 22.28
CA GLU A 275 6.36 -4.43 22.27
C GLU A 275 6.78 -5.38 21.15
N ILE A 276 7.22 -4.86 20.00
CA ILE A 276 7.64 -5.71 18.87
C ILE A 276 9.08 -6.22 18.99
N ARG A 277 9.86 -5.75 19.97
CA ARG A 277 11.26 -6.16 20.14
C ARG A 277 11.39 -7.67 20.33
N GLU A 278 12.42 -8.25 19.71
CA GLU A 278 12.80 -9.63 19.97
C GLU A 278 13.43 -9.80 21.36
N ASN A 279 13.14 -10.94 21.97
CA ASN A 279 13.70 -11.37 23.25
C ASN A 279 14.81 -12.43 23.07
N ARG A 280 15.52 -12.44 21.94
CA ARG A 280 16.60 -13.39 21.70
C ARG A 280 17.85 -12.99 22.47
N LYS A 281 18.55 -13.98 23.00
CA LYS A 281 19.94 -13.84 23.42
C LYS A 281 20.80 -13.66 22.17
N SER A 282 21.78 -12.74 22.21
CA SER A 282 22.76 -12.50 21.13
C SER A 282 22.15 -11.82 19.88
N LEU A 283 21.93 -10.53 20.01
CA LEU A 283 21.65 -9.63 18.87
C LEU A 283 22.91 -8.82 18.48
N ASP A 284 24.09 -9.32 18.84
CA ASP A 284 25.39 -8.62 18.73
C ASP A 284 25.68 -8.10 17.32
N LYS A 285 25.29 -8.85 16.28
CA LYS A 285 25.51 -8.43 14.89
C LYS A 285 24.74 -7.15 14.48
N TYR A 286 23.68 -6.79 15.21
CA TYR A 286 22.88 -5.59 14.97
C TYR A 286 23.36 -4.40 15.79
N ILE A 287 24.21 -4.60 16.81
CA ILE A 287 24.75 -3.54 17.66
C ILE A 287 25.58 -2.57 16.81
N LEU A 288 25.34 -1.29 17.03
CA LEU A 288 26.08 -0.21 16.39
C LEU A 288 27.36 0.08 17.16
N THR A 289 28.50 -0.04 16.50
CA THR A 289 29.82 0.20 17.12
C THR A 289 30.71 1.03 16.22
N GLY A 290 31.71 1.70 16.80
CA GLY A 290 32.77 2.39 16.08
C GLY A 290 32.31 3.38 15.01
N GLU A 291 32.81 3.24 13.79
CA GLU A 291 32.48 4.12 12.67
C GLU A 291 31.01 4.06 12.25
N LYS A 292 30.36 2.92 12.41
CA LYS A 292 28.95 2.77 12.03
C LYS A 292 28.07 3.62 12.93
N LEU A 293 28.32 3.63 14.24
CA LEU A 293 27.62 4.48 15.20
C LEU A 293 27.83 5.97 14.85
N LYS A 294 29.09 6.41 14.65
CA LYS A 294 29.41 7.78 14.25
C LYS A 294 28.71 8.22 12.96
N LYS A 295 28.58 7.33 11.97
CA LYS A 295 27.84 7.61 10.74
C LYS A 295 26.35 7.86 11.01
N PHE A 296 25.72 7.10 11.89
CA PHE A 296 24.32 7.32 12.26
C PHE A 296 24.13 8.60 13.08
N GLU A 297 25.03 8.92 14.03
CA GLU A 297 25.06 10.19 14.76
C GLU A 297 25.08 11.38 13.78
N TYR A 298 26.01 11.34 12.80
CA TYR A 298 26.09 12.35 11.75
C TYR A 298 24.81 12.40 10.90
N LEU A 299 24.26 11.26 10.48
CA LEU A 299 23.06 11.21 9.64
C LEU A 299 21.82 11.75 10.36
N ARG A 300 21.68 11.52 11.65
CA ARG A 300 20.56 11.98 12.48
C ARG A 300 20.73 13.39 13.01
N GLY A 301 21.97 13.91 13.04
CA GLY A 301 22.27 15.28 13.41
C GLY A 301 21.68 16.33 12.45
N GLY A 302 21.50 17.55 12.94
CA GLY A 302 21.13 18.69 12.11
C GLY A 302 22.25 19.08 11.14
N LYS A 303 21.91 19.41 9.91
CA LYS A 303 22.88 19.77 8.86
C LYS A 303 22.43 20.97 8.07
N LYS A 304 23.42 21.77 7.65
CA LYS A 304 23.23 22.84 6.69
C LYS A 304 24.29 22.66 5.59
N ILE A 305 23.87 22.14 4.44
CA ILE A 305 24.75 21.73 3.35
C ILE A 305 24.59 22.70 2.19
N LEU A 306 25.69 23.32 1.74
CA LEU A 306 25.69 24.13 0.54
C LEU A 306 25.50 23.20 -0.68
N ARG A 307 24.57 23.54 -1.53
CA ARG A 307 24.28 22.81 -2.79
C ARG A 307 24.17 23.79 -3.93
N THR A 308 24.59 23.37 -5.11
CA THR A 308 24.48 24.14 -6.35
C THR A 308 23.35 23.57 -7.21
N ARG A 309 22.47 24.45 -7.70
CA ARG A 309 21.42 24.07 -8.67
C ARG A 309 22.03 23.89 -10.06
N PRO A 310 21.30 23.22 -11.00
CA PRO A 310 21.77 23.06 -12.39
C PRO A 310 22.04 24.38 -13.12
N ASP A 311 21.44 25.49 -12.66
CA ASP A 311 21.63 26.83 -13.17
C ASP A 311 22.85 27.58 -12.56
N GLY A 312 23.63 26.89 -11.71
CA GLY A 312 24.81 27.45 -11.04
C GLY A 312 24.50 28.21 -9.75
N THR A 313 23.26 28.44 -9.36
CA THR A 313 22.92 29.13 -8.12
C THR A 313 23.13 28.23 -6.90
N GLU A 314 23.74 28.80 -5.85
CA GLU A 314 23.97 28.11 -4.58
C GLU A 314 22.82 28.32 -3.62
N TYR A 315 22.50 27.27 -2.87
CA TYR A 315 21.54 27.34 -1.79
C TYR A 315 21.92 26.41 -0.64
N TYR A 316 21.50 26.76 0.56
CA TYR A 316 21.67 25.87 1.70
C TYR A 316 20.52 24.89 1.81
N TYR A 317 20.84 23.59 1.67
CA TYR A 317 19.95 22.52 2.04
C TYR A 317 20.06 22.26 3.53
N SER A 318 18.96 22.41 4.27
CA SER A 318 18.93 22.23 5.72
C SER A 318 18.15 20.97 6.08
N GLU A 319 18.75 20.13 6.92
CA GLU A 319 18.07 19.01 7.58
C GLU A 319 18.03 19.29 9.09
N GLY A 320 16.83 19.21 9.70
CA GLY A 320 16.67 19.26 11.15
C GLY A 320 17.29 18.03 11.83
N SER A 321 17.60 18.11 13.12
CA SER A 321 18.02 16.94 13.88
C SER A 321 16.86 15.95 14.09
N MET A 322 17.20 14.66 14.20
CA MET A 322 16.32 13.59 14.66
C MET A 322 16.79 13.15 16.04
N SER A 323 15.92 12.45 16.79
CA SER A 323 16.33 11.73 17.99
C SER A 323 17.46 10.74 17.67
N GLU A 324 18.39 10.56 18.59
CA GLU A 324 19.50 9.62 18.46
C GLU A 324 19.01 8.18 18.18
N TYR A 325 17.90 7.80 18.79
CA TYR A 325 17.22 6.53 18.58
C TYR A 325 15.70 6.70 18.50
N ASP A 326 15.01 5.69 18.03
CA ASP A 326 13.53 5.67 17.97
C ASP A 326 12.98 5.26 19.34
N SER A 327 11.98 6.02 19.84
CA SER A 327 11.36 5.75 21.14
C SER A 327 10.73 4.38 21.17
N LEU A 328 10.93 3.68 22.28
CA LEU A 328 10.32 2.38 22.52
C LEU A 328 8.83 2.46 22.86
N ASP A 329 8.37 3.63 23.32
CA ASP A 329 6.99 3.88 23.73
C ASP A 329 6.10 4.41 22.60
N LEU A 330 6.64 4.47 21.39
CA LEU A 330 5.93 4.94 20.21
C LEU A 330 5.91 3.88 19.11
N PRO A 331 4.93 3.92 18.20
CA PRO A 331 4.95 3.09 17.00
C PRO A 331 6.11 3.51 16.08
N GLY A 332 6.63 2.56 15.32
CA GLY A 332 7.70 2.79 14.36
C GLY A 332 7.35 3.83 13.30
N ARG A 333 8.35 4.52 12.80
CA ARG A 333 8.22 5.39 11.62
C ARG A 333 7.91 4.55 10.38
N THR A 334 7.52 5.18 9.28
CA THR A 334 7.40 4.46 8.01
C THR A 334 8.74 3.82 7.62
N MET A 335 8.78 2.48 7.60
CA MET A 335 9.93 1.72 7.15
C MET A 335 10.09 1.85 5.63
N LEU A 336 11.33 2.10 5.18
CA LEU A 336 11.69 2.19 3.78
C LEU A 336 12.43 0.91 3.32
N THR A 337 12.58 0.77 2.01
CA THR A 337 13.31 -0.36 1.41
C THR A 337 14.80 -0.38 1.76
N SER A 338 15.33 0.74 2.24
CA SER A 338 16.71 0.88 2.75
C SER A 338 16.88 0.52 4.23
N GLU A 339 15.85 0.00 4.89
CA GLU A 339 15.94 -0.46 6.29
C GLU A 339 17.10 -1.45 6.46
N GLY A 340 17.72 -1.46 7.62
CA GLY A 340 18.90 -2.30 7.92
C GLY A 340 20.21 -1.79 7.31
N SER A 341 20.19 -0.74 6.47
CA SER A 341 21.40 -0.09 5.93
C SER A 341 21.73 1.21 6.66
N VAL A 342 22.94 1.74 6.42
CA VAL A 342 23.34 3.05 6.98
C VAL A 342 22.61 4.16 6.22
N ASN A 343 21.47 4.54 6.75
CA ASN A 343 20.58 5.56 6.18
C ASN A 343 19.87 6.32 7.31
N ARG A 344 19.61 7.60 7.10
CA ARG A 344 18.90 8.46 8.08
C ARG A 344 17.53 7.89 8.49
N SER A 345 16.83 7.22 7.57
CA SER A 345 15.50 6.66 7.80
C SER A 345 15.50 5.32 8.54
N THR A 346 16.64 4.64 8.64
CA THR A 346 16.76 3.35 9.32
C THR A 346 16.43 3.49 10.80
N HIS A 347 15.64 2.57 11.34
CA HIS A 347 15.32 2.54 12.75
C HIS A 347 16.53 2.14 13.57
N ILE A 348 16.72 2.84 14.68
CA ILE A 348 17.72 2.56 15.69
C ILE A 348 17.04 2.51 17.03
N ILE A 349 17.26 1.45 17.80
CA ILE A 349 16.65 1.25 19.11
C ILE A 349 17.69 0.81 20.13
N PRO A 350 17.48 1.06 21.42
CA PRO A 350 18.31 0.46 22.47
C PRO A 350 18.03 -1.05 22.56
N ASP A 351 19.09 -1.82 22.63
CA ASP A 351 19.03 -3.25 22.92
C ASP A 351 18.51 -3.50 24.34
N LYS A 352 17.71 -4.55 24.52
CA LYS A 352 17.03 -4.80 25.79
C LYS A 352 17.98 -5.22 26.91
N GLU A 353 19.03 -5.99 26.60
CA GLU A 353 19.94 -6.55 27.60
C GLU A 353 21.11 -5.61 27.89
N THR A 354 21.68 -5.02 26.83
CA THR A 354 22.92 -4.25 26.92
C THR A 354 22.71 -2.73 26.98
N GLY A 355 21.51 -2.25 26.61
CA GLY A 355 21.22 -0.82 26.43
C GLY A 355 21.94 -0.17 25.25
N LYS A 356 22.82 -0.90 24.51
CA LYS A 356 23.54 -0.38 23.37
C LYS A 356 22.59 -0.15 22.18
N LEU A 357 22.88 0.85 21.37
CA LEU A 357 22.08 1.12 20.16
C LEU A 357 22.28 0.05 19.10
N ARG A 358 21.20 -0.38 18.47
CA ARG A 358 21.18 -1.38 17.42
C ARG A 358 20.17 -1.09 16.32
N LEU A 359 20.32 -1.75 15.20
CA LEU A 359 19.31 -1.83 14.16
C LEU A 359 18.15 -2.75 14.58
N LEU A 360 17.01 -2.60 13.94
CA LEU A 360 15.96 -3.63 13.98
C LEU A 360 16.47 -4.93 13.35
N THR A 361 15.98 -6.05 13.85
CA THR A 361 16.17 -7.36 13.20
C THR A 361 15.16 -7.51 12.04
N PRO A 362 15.36 -8.47 11.11
CA PRO A 362 14.36 -8.78 10.09
C PRO A 362 13.01 -9.18 10.66
N ILE A 363 12.99 -9.88 11.80
CA ILE A 363 11.72 -10.25 12.49
C ILE A 363 11.02 -9.02 13.05
N GLU A 364 11.73 -8.09 13.66
CA GLU A 364 11.15 -6.83 14.12
C GLU A 364 10.61 -5.99 12.95
N ALA A 365 11.26 -6.05 11.78
CA ALA A 365 10.78 -5.44 10.56
C ALA A 365 9.49 -6.10 10.05
N GLU A 366 9.38 -7.43 10.13
CA GLU A 366 8.16 -8.18 9.81
C GLU A 366 7.02 -7.83 10.76
N ARG A 367 7.29 -7.76 12.07
CA ARG A 367 6.32 -7.34 13.10
C ARG A 367 5.82 -5.91 12.91
N LEU A 368 6.68 -4.97 12.46
CA LEU A 368 6.26 -3.61 12.09
C LEU A 368 5.21 -3.59 10.98
N GLN A 369 5.25 -4.56 10.06
CA GLN A 369 4.27 -4.71 8.98
C GLN A 369 3.13 -5.68 9.35
N SER A 370 3.12 -6.15 10.59
CA SER A 370 2.15 -7.13 11.11
C SER A 370 2.19 -8.48 10.37
N PHE A 371 3.35 -8.86 9.83
CA PHE A 371 3.59 -10.21 9.32
C PHE A 371 4.00 -11.16 10.44
N PRO A 372 3.81 -12.47 10.26
CA PRO A 372 4.37 -13.48 11.17
C PRO A 372 5.90 -13.42 11.22
N ASP A 373 6.46 -13.84 12.35
CA ASP A 373 7.91 -13.96 12.52
C ASP A 373 8.52 -14.90 11.48
N ASP A 374 9.71 -14.56 10.98
CA ASP A 374 10.45 -15.32 9.96
C ASP A 374 9.67 -15.55 8.65
N TRP A 375 8.67 -14.72 8.36
CA TRP A 375 7.86 -14.81 7.14
C TRP A 375 8.72 -14.77 5.89
N THR A 376 9.69 -13.86 5.84
CA THR A 376 10.58 -13.68 4.69
C THR A 376 11.86 -14.53 4.78
N ASN A 377 11.99 -15.38 5.81
CA ASN A 377 13.12 -16.29 5.97
C ASN A 377 12.98 -17.53 5.09
N THR A 378 12.98 -17.34 3.78
CA THR A 378 12.78 -18.35 2.74
C THR A 378 14.01 -18.53 1.84
N GLY A 379 15.20 -18.28 2.40
CA GLY A 379 16.48 -18.40 1.67
C GLY A 379 16.98 -17.09 1.06
N MET A 380 16.21 -15.99 1.14
CA MET A 380 16.69 -14.69 0.68
C MET A 380 17.70 -14.07 1.66
N PRO A 381 18.67 -13.27 1.16
CA PRO A 381 19.60 -12.54 2.02
C PRO A 381 18.88 -11.56 2.95
N GLU A 382 19.42 -11.34 4.15
CA GLU A 382 18.83 -10.47 5.17
C GLU A 382 18.48 -9.06 4.64
N LYS A 383 19.37 -8.49 3.82
CA LYS A 383 19.10 -7.18 3.16
C LYS A 383 17.84 -7.20 2.30
N ARG A 384 17.52 -8.32 1.67
CA ARG A 384 16.30 -8.50 0.87
C ARG A 384 15.07 -8.64 1.75
N ARG A 385 15.20 -9.24 2.94
CA ARG A 385 14.10 -9.30 3.92
C ARG A 385 13.65 -7.91 4.30
N TYR A 386 14.56 -6.99 4.65
CA TYR A 386 14.23 -5.58 4.90
C TYR A 386 13.60 -4.90 3.68
N PHE A 387 14.16 -5.13 2.50
CA PHE A 387 13.63 -4.57 1.26
C PHE A 387 12.19 -5.00 1.01
N MET A 388 11.86 -6.28 1.24
CA MET A 388 10.48 -6.79 1.11
C MET A 388 9.54 -6.11 2.09
N MET A 389 9.95 -5.97 3.34
CA MET A 389 9.14 -5.31 4.36
C MET A 389 8.97 -3.80 4.10
N GLY A 390 9.99 -3.13 3.56
CA GLY A 390 9.89 -1.73 3.14
C GLY A 390 8.85 -1.50 2.04
N ASN A 391 8.66 -2.46 1.13
CA ASN A 391 7.64 -2.43 0.08
C ASN A 391 6.27 -2.94 0.55
N ALA A 392 6.23 -3.82 1.54
CA ALA A 392 4.98 -4.45 1.98
C ALA A 392 3.97 -3.44 2.57
N LEU A 393 2.70 -3.79 2.50
CA LEU A 393 1.63 -3.14 3.26
C LEU A 393 1.58 -3.68 4.70
N VAL A 394 0.90 -2.96 5.60
CA VAL A 394 0.61 -3.44 6.96
C VAL A 394 -0.58 -4.39 6.90
N THR A 395 -0.36 -5.68 7.14
CA THR A 395 -1.39 -6.72 6.97
C THR A 395 -2.58 -6.56 7.91
N LYS A 396 -2.37 -5.97 9.11
CA LYS A 396 -3.44 -5.63 10.06
C LYS A 396 -4.51 -4.71 9.45
N VAL A 397 -4.15 -3.82 8.51
CA VAL A 397 -5.12 -2.97 7.81
C VAL A 397 -6.06 -3.81 6.94
N ILE A 398 -5.52 -4.81 6.23
CA ILE A 398 -6.32 -5.72 5.40
C ILE A 398 -7.17 -6.64 6.28
N ASN A 399 -6.59 -7.17 7.36
CA ASN A 399 -7.31 -7.99 8.33
C ASN A 399 -8.54 -7.27 8.89
N ARG A 400 -8.41 -5.97 9.16
CA ARG A 400 -9.50 -5.12 9.66
C ARG A 400 -10.58 -4.83 8.60
N LEU A 401 -10.22 -4.79 7.32
CA LEU A 401 -11.17 -4.66 6.21
C LEU A 401 -11.96 -5.95 5.95
N GLU A 402 -11.37 -7.09 6.24
CA GLU A 402 -11.88 -8.40 5.87
C GLU A 402 -13.34 -8.65 6.28
N PRO A 403 -13.80 -8.39 7.53
CA PRO A 403 -15.18 -8.67 7.91
C PRO A 403 -16.20 -7.90 7.06
N VAL A 404 -15.88 -6.67 6.68
CA VAL A 404 -16.74 -5.85 5.83
C VAL A 404 -16.75 -6.38 4.40
N LEU A 405 -15.58 -6.72 3.86
CA LEU A 405 -15.45 -7.29 2.51
C LEU A 405 -16.15 -8.64 2.41
N ARG A 406 -16.02 -9.49 3.42
CA ARG A 406 -16.67 -10.79 3.50
C ARG A 406 -18.18 -10.64 3.44
N GLU A 407 -18.75 -9.79 4.29
CA GLU A 407 -20.19 -9.51 4.32
C GLU A 407 -20.69 -9.06 2.94
N ILE A 408 -19.99 -8.10 2.32
CA ILE A 408 -20.37 -7.59 1.00
C ILE A 408 -20.38 -8.71 -0.05
N ILE A 409 -19.34 -9.54 -0.09
CA ILE A 409 -19.18 -10.60 -1.11
C ILE A 409 -20.13 -11.77 -0.86
N GLU A 410 -20.37 -12.15 0.38
CA GLU A 410 -21.29 -13.25 0.71
C GLU A 410 -22.75 -12.90 0.40
N ASN A 411 -23.11 -11.62 0.49
CA ASN A 411 -24.46 -11.11 0.22
C ASN A 411 -24.73 -10.80 -1.28
N GLN A 412 -23.84 -11.17 -2.20
CA GLN A 412 -24.01 -11.00 -3.66
C GLN A 412 -24.90 -12.05 -4.31
#